data_7dbd4b0bf163fd7506b5a7fce25660bd
#
_entry.id   7dbd4b0bf163fd7506b5a7fce25660bd
#
_cell.length_a   1.000
_cell.length_b   1.000
_cell.length_c   1.000
_cell.angle_alpha   90.00
_cell.angle_beta   90.00
_cell.angle_gamma   90.00
#
_symmetry.space_group_name_H-M   'P 1'
#
loop_
_entity.id
_entity.type
_entity.pdbx_description
1 polymer ?
#
loop_
_entity_poly.entity_id
_entity_poly.type
_entity_poly.pdbx_seq_one_letter_code
_entity_poly.pdbx_strand_id
1 'polypeptide(L)'
;SAKTYKQKGQRYDRCHLVQDNHLDYSKAAIRQSNFMTNILPQAASMNRDAWLLTEEMTECYCDINELLIIGVLWDNNPKDDFFTEAHGIKTPDLFWKVIIHNDGALAWMIPNSADAKKNRLDDYIVTIQALELVTGESIPVNEYLKHEKPEYSWMIPRGCNEN
;
A
#
# COMPACT_ATOMS: atom_id res chain seq x y z
N SER A 1 9.53 -16.93 -5.67
CA SER A 1 10.22 -15.76 -6.25
C SER A 1 9.23 -14.98 -7.10
N ALA A 2 9.01 -13.73 -6.78
CA ALA A 2 8.16 -12.85 -7.56
C ALA A 2 8.71 -12.75 -8.99
N LYS A 3 7.94 -13.19 -10.00
CA LYS A 3 8.32 -13.01 -11.39
C LYS A 3 8.19 -11.52 -11.71
N THR A 4 9.30 -10.86 -11.97
CA THR A 4 9.36 -9.45 -12.34
C THR A 4 8.90 -9.28 -13.79
N TYR A 5 7.95 -8.38 -14.03
CA TYR A 5 7.54 -7.99 -15.37
C TYR A 5 8.42 -6.83 -15.87
N LYS A 6 8.92 -6.93 -17.09
CA LYS A 6 9.69 -5.85 -17.73
C LYS A 6 8.84 -5.20 -18.81
N GLN A 7 8.67 -3.89 -18.75
CA GLN A 7 8.08 -3.11 -19.83
C GLN A 7 8.87 -1.81 -20.02
N LYS A 8 9.33 -1.55 -21.26
CA LYS A 8 9.99 -0.29 -21.68
C LYS A 8 10.99 0.28 -20.66
N GLY A 9 11.84 -0.58 -20.06
CA GLY A 9 12.86 -0.17 -19.07
C GLY A 9 12.38 -0.11 -17.63
N GLN A 10 11.08 -0.11 -17.36
CA GLN A 10 10.53 -0.19 -16.02
C GLN A 10 10.25 -1.65 -15.62
N ARG A 11 10.55 -1.98 -14.37
CA ARG A 11 10.27 -3.29 -13.79
C ARG A 11 9.07 -3.17 -12.87
N TYR A 12 8.19 -4.16 -12.96
CA TYR A 12 7.06 -4.32 -12.05
C TYR A 12 7.23 -5.61 -11.25
N ASP A 13 6.96 -5.55 -9.98
CA ASP A 13 6.83 -6.71 -9.11
C ASP A 13 5.35 -7.12 -9.02
N ARG A 14 5.10 -8.35 -8.65
CA ARG A 14 3.79 -8.80 -8.18
C ARG A 14 3.68 -8.44 -6.71
N CYS A 15 2.92 -7.41 -6.41
CA CYS A 15 2.72 -6.97 -5.05
C CYS A 15 1.43 -7.55 -4.48
N HIS A 16 1.51 -8.06 -3.26
CA HIS A 16 0.34 -8.34 -2.46
C HIS A 16 -0.17 -7.03 -1.87
N LEU A 17 -1.48 -6.75 -1.99
CA LEU A 17 -2.11 -5.63 -1.29
C LEU A 17 -2.06 -5.87 0.22
N VAL A 18 -2.45 -7.07 0.65
CA VAL A 18 -2.31 -7.55 2.02
C VAL A 18 -1.21 -8.59 2.05
N GLN A 19 -0.19 -8.38 2.86
CA GLN A 19 0.93 -9.31 3.00
C GLN A 19 0.51 -10.63 3.65
N ASP A 20 1.24 -11.69 3.31
CA ASP A 20 1.04 -13.02 3.89
C ASP A 20 1.19 -13.00 5.41
N ASN A 21 2.11 -12.19 5.94
CA ASN A 21 2.39 -12.06 7.38
C ASN A 21 1.17 -11.55 8.18
N HIS A 22 0.33 -10.72 7.58
CA HIS A 22 -0.92 -10.28 8.22
C HIS A 22 -2.01 -11.37 8.25
N LEU A 23 -1.81 -12.46 7.52
CA LEU A 23 -2.77 -13.56 7.34
C LEU A 23 -2.21 -14.91 7.81
N ASP A 24 -1.13 -14.93 8.58
CA ASP A 24 -0.42 -16.14 9.01
C ASP A 24 -1.15 -16.96 10.08
N TYR A 25 -2.28 -16.46 10.60
CA TYR A 25 -3.12 -17.17 11.57
C TYR A 25 -3.70 -18.49 11.02
N SER A 26 -3.69 -18.72 9.71
CA SER A 26 -4.05 -20.02 9.13
C SER A 26 -3.45 -20.27 7.75
N LYS A 27 -3.17 -21.55 7.43
CA LYS A 27 -2.72 -21.96 6.08
C LYS A 27 -3.73 -21.61 4.98
N ALA A 28 -5.01 -21.53 5.29
CA ALA A 28 -6.05 -21.14 4.35
C ALA A 28 -5.95 -19.64 4.04
N ALA A 29 -5.75 -18.79 5.04
CA ALA A 29 -5.60 -17.35 4.89
C ALA A 29 -4.35 -17.01 4.06
N ILE A 30 -3.20 -17.65 4.33
CA ILE A 30 -1.98 -17.50 3.51
C ILE A 30 -2.24 -17.89 2.04
N ARG A 31 -3.03 -18.94 1.77
CA ARG A 31 -3.37 -19.29 0.39
C ARG A 31 -4.28 -18.25 -0.27
N GLN A 32 -5.16 -17.62 0.49
CA GLN A 32 -6.06 -16.58 0.00
C GLN A 32 -5.32 -15.27 -0.32
N SER A 33 -4.25 -14.93 0.41
CA SER A 33 -3.42 -13.78 0.10
C SER A 33 -2.79 -13.86 -1.30
N ASN A 34 -2.55 -15.08 -1.80
CA ASN A 34 -1.99 -15.35 -3.12
C ASN A 34 -3.02 -15.38 -4.26
N PHE A 35 -4.30 -15.06 -4.01
CA PHE A 35 -5.27 -14.93 -5.08
C PHE A 35 -4.98 -13.70 -5.94
N MET A 36 -5.26 -13.79 -7.25
CA MET A 36 -5.00 -12.72 -8.21
C MET A 36 -5.69 -11.40 -7.86
N THR A 37 -6.77 -11.44 -7.08
CA THR A 37 -7.47 -10.25 -6.55
C THR A 37 -6.63 -9.47 -5.52
N ASN A 38 -5.62 -10.11 -4.93
CA ASN A 38 -4.68 -9.51 -3.98
C ASN A 38 -3.31 -9.21 -4.59
N ILE A 39 -3.08 -9.56 -5.87
CA ILE A 39 -1.78 -9.39 -6.53
C ILE A 39 -1.91 -8.41 -7.69
N LEU A 40 -1.22 -7.29 -7.58
CA LEU A 40 -1.25 -6.22 -8.58
C LEU A 40 0.17 -5.85 -9.05
N PRO A 41 0.31 -5.35 -10.31
CA PRO A 41 1.57 -4.84 -10.81
C PRO A 41 1.97 -3.58 -10.05
N GLN A 42 3.12 -3.60 -9.40
CA GLN A 42 3.68 -2.47 -8.67
C GLN A 42 5.09 -2.17 -9.15
N ALA A 43 5.41 -0.89 -9.38
CA ALA A 43 6.76 -0.46 -9.76
C ALA A 43 7.79 -1.04 -8.78
N ALA A 44 8.76 -1.80 -9.29
CA ALA A 44 9.66 -2.59 -8.44
C ALA A 44 10.46 -1.73 -7.45
N SER A 45 10.83 -0.50 -7.84
CA SER A 45 11.52 0.39 -6.92
C SER A 45 10.59 0.93 -5.83
N MET A 46 9.35 1.29 -6.16
CA MET A 46 8.34 1.71 -5.17
C MET A 46 8.03 0.56 -4.20
N ASN A 47 7.77 -0.64 -4.73
CA ASN A 47 7.48 -1.83 -3.93
C ASN A 47 8.57 -2.16 -2.92
N ARG A 48 9.82 -2.02 -3.31
CA ARG A 48 11.00 -2.38 -2.50
C ARG A 48 11.56 -1.22 -1.67
N ASP A 49 10.95 -0.07 -1.71
CA ASP A 49 11.42 1.16 -1.07
C ASP A 49 10.29 1.84 -0.28
N ALA A 50 9.53 2.76 -0.88
CA ALA A 50 8.49 3.50 -0.17
C ALA A 50 7.36 2.60 0.37
N TRP A 51 6.88 1.66 -0.45
CA TRP A 51 5.82 0.74 -0.03
C TRP A 51 6.29 -0.21 1.08
N LEU A 52 7.48 -0.80 0.93
CA LEU A 52 8.08 -1.66 1.95
C LEU A 52 8.16 -0.95 3.32
N LEU A 53 8.56 0.32 3.34
CA LEU A 53 8.62 1.08 4.59
C LEU A 53 7.24 1.23 5.25
N THR A 54 6.17 1.39 4.46
CA THR A 54 4.81 1.39 5.01
C THR A 54 4.40 0.01 5.54
N GLU A 55 4.89 -1.07 4.96
CA GLU A 55 4.64 -2.43 5.41
C GLU A 55 5.34 -2.72 6.73
N GLU A 56 6.63 -2.38 6.82
CA GLU A 56 7.41 -2.46 8.07
C GLU A 56 6.76 -1.66 9.19
N MET A 57 6.26 -0.47 8.88
CA MET A 57 5.53 0.35 9.85
C MET A 57 4.21 -0.29 10.27
N THR A 58 3.45 -0.83 9.32
CA THR A 58 2.20 -1.54 9.59
C THR A 58 2.44 -2.74 10.50
N GLU A 59 3.44 -3.55 10.22
CA GLU A 59 3.81 -4.70 11.06
C GLU A 59 4.08 -4.31 12.52
N CYS A 60 4.70 -3.14 12.71
CA CYS A 60 5.07 -2.67 14.05
C CYS A 60 3.91 -2.05 14.84
N TYR A 61 2.91 -1.52 14.17
CA TYR A 61 1.80 -0.80 14.78
C TYR A 61 0.46 -1.52 14.69
N CYS A 62 0.28 -2.46 13.76
CA CYS A 62 -0.96 -3.23 13.63
C CYS A 62 -0.92 -4.46 14.54
N ASP A 63 -1.28 -4.26 15.79
CA ASP A 63 -1.60 -5.33 16.74
C ASP A 63 -3.13 -5.57 16.77
N ILE A 64 -3.61 -6.51 17.56
CA ILE A 64 -4.97 -7.08 17.55
C ILE A 64 -6.13 -6.04 17.58
N ASN A 65 -5.89 -4.81 17.96
CA ASN A 65 -6.89 -3.74 18.09
C ASN A 65 -6.75 -2.61 17.06
N GLU A 66 -6.05 -2.83 15.97
CA GLU A 66 -5.75 -1.78 15.01
C GLU A 66 -6.36 -2.07 13.65
N LEU A 67 -6.58 -1.02 12.87
CA LEU A 67 -7.18 -1.12 11.56
C LEU A 67 -6.18 -0.75 10.47
N LEU A 68 -5.99 -1.68 9.56
CA LEU A 68 -5.27 -1.47 8.31
C LEU A 68 -6.26 -1.49 7.16
N ILE A 69 -6.27 -0.41 6.35
CA ILE A 69 -7.07 -0.33 5.14
C ILE A 69 -6.12 -0.04 3.97
N ILE A 70 -6.24 -0.82 2.91
CA ILE A 70 -5.38 -0.72 1.73
C ILE A 70 -6.24 -0.75 0.48
N GLY A 71 -5.84 0.02 -0.52
CA GLY A 71 -6.47 -0.02 -1.82
C GLY A 71 -5.60 0.60 -2.91
N VAL A 72 -6.17 0.65 -4.10
CA VAL A 72 -5.52 1.20 -5.28
C VAL A 72 -6.48 2.08 -6.06
N LEU A 73 -5.94 2.92 -6.93
CA LEU A 73 -6.70 3.67 -7.92
C LEU A 73 -6.19 3.36 -9.32
N TRP A 74 -7.11 3.32 -10.26
CA TRP A 74 -6.86 3.24 -11.69
C TRP A 74 -7.42 4.49 -12.36
N ASP A 75 -6.67 5.04 -13.28
CA ASP A 75 -7.20 6.07 -14.17
C ASP A 75 -7.89 5.44 -15.41
N ASN A 76 -8.28 6.29 -16.36
CA ASN A 76 -8.87 5.84 -17.62
C ASN A 76 -7.85 5.85 -18.78
N ASN A 77 -6.55 5.91 -18.49
CA ASN A 77 -5.52 5.95 -19.50
C ASN A 77 -5.00 4.53 -19.79
N PRO A 78 -5.35 3.92 -20.94
CA PRO A 78 -4.92 2.54 -21.24
C PRO A 78 -3.45 2.43 -21.64
N LYS A 79 -2.70 3.54 -21.73
CA LYS A 79 -1.31 3.55 -22.25
C LYS A 79 -0.31 2.94 -21.26
N ASP A 80 -0.63 2.90 -19.99
CA ASP A 80 0.16 2.33 -18.90
C ASP A 80 -0.39 1.01 -18.35
N ASP A 81 -1.51 0.55 -18.87
CA ASP A 81 -2.12 -0.74 -18.59
C ASP A 81 -1.38 -1.90 -19.28
N PHE A 82 -0.08 -2.02 -19.07
CA PHE A 82 0.83 -2.91 -19.79
C PHE A 82 0.51 -4.40 -19.70
N PHE A 83 -0.24 -4.82 -18.71
CA PHE A 83 -0.49 -6.24 -18.43
C PHE A 83 -1.91 -6.69 -18.78
N THR A 84 -2.76 -5.81 -19.30
CA THR A 84 -4.14 -6.14 -19.63
C THR A 84 -4.23 -7.21 -20.71
N GLU A 85 -3.47 -7.10 -21.81
CA GLU A 85 -3.49 -8.08 -22.88
C GLU A 85 -2.83 -9.41 -22.50
N ALA A 86 -1.71 -9.35 -21.76
CA ALA A 86 -0.93 -10.53 -21.43
C ALA A 86 -1.45 -11.30 -20.22
N HIS A 87 -2.08 -10.61 -19.26
CA HIS A 87 -2.47 -11.18 -17.96
C HIS A 87 -3.89 -10.80 -17.52
N GLY A 88 -4.61 -9.98 -18.27
CA GLY A 88 -5.94 -9.53 -17.92
C GLY A 88 -5.98 -8.58 -16.68
N ILE A 89 -4.86 -7.95 -16.36
CA ILE A 89 -4.71 -7.14 -15.15
C ILE A 89 -4.35 -5.72 -15.53
N LYS A 90 -5.14 -4.74 -15.05
CA LYS A 90 -4.78 -3.33 -15.13
C LYS A 90 -3.65 -2.99 -14.18
N THR A 91 -2.79 -2.06 -14.59
CA THR A 91 -1.74 -1.51 -13.74
C THR A 91 -2.33 -0.38 -12.90
N PRO A 92 -2.34 -0.46 -11.55
CA PRO A 92 -2.78 0.68 -10.75
C PRO A 92 -1.88 1.89 -10.94
N ASP A 93 -2.45 3.08 -10.93
CA ASP A 93 -1.71 4.36 -10.99
C ASP A 93 -1.22 4.79 -9.62
N LEU A 94 -1.97 4.39 -8.59
CA LEU A 94 -1.71 4.80 -7.23
C LEU A 94 -2.09 3.68 -6.26
N PHE A 95 -1.27 3.50 -5.24
CA PHE A 95 -1.54 2.68 -4.08
C PHE A 95 -1.79 3.58 -2.88
N TRP A 96 -2.77 3.24 -2.06
CA TRP A 96 -3.04 3.96 -0.83
C TRP A 96 -3.15 3.02 0.36
N LYS A 97 -2.81 3.55 1.53
CA LYS A 97 -2.84 2.81 2.78
C LYS A 97 -3.24 3.75 3.91
N VAL A 98 -4.08 3.26 4.79
CA VAL A 98 -4.43 3.92 6.05
C VAL A 98 -4.14 2.96 7.19
N ILE A 99 -3.39 3.42 8.18
CA ILE A 99 -3.19 2.73 9.45
C ILE A 99 -3.79 3.55 10.58
N ILE A 100 -4.48 2.87 11.47
CA ILE A 100 -5.15 3.48 12.62
C ILE A 100 -4.63 2.76 13.86
N HIS A 101 -4.02 3.52 14.76
CA HIS A 101 -3.43 3.02 16.00
C HIS A 101 -3.80 3.93 17.15
N ASN A 102 -4.48 3.38 18.16
CA ASN A 102 -5.02 4.16 19.28
C ASN A 102 -5.88 5.34 18.78
N ASP A 103 -5.52 6.56 19.17
CA ASP A 103 -6.21 7.79 18.79
C ASP A 103 -5.56 8.50 17.60
N GLY A 104 -4.66 7.82 16.86
CA GLY A 104 -3.96 8.37 15.72
C GLY A 104 -4.32 7.66 14.41
N ALA A 105 -4.17 8.37 13.31
CA ALA A 105 -4.30 7.81 11.97
C ALA A 105 -3.21 8.35 11.04
N LEU A 106 -2.76 7.53 10.12
CA LEU A 106 -1.78 7.91 9.12
C LEU A 106 -2.20 7.35 7.77
N ALA A 107 -2.28 8.22 6.77
CA ALA A 107 -2.73 7.86 5.43
C ALA A 107 -1.71 8.30 4.38
N TRP A 108 -1.43 7.43 3.42
CA TRP A 108 -0.60 7.72 2.26
C TRP A 108 -1.33 7.45 0.96
N MET A 109 -1.02 8.26 -0.04
CA MET A 109 -1.34 8.02 -1.45
C MET A 109 -0.03 8.03 -2.24
N ILE A 110 0.44 6.86 -2.66
CA ILE A 110 1.78 6.67 -3.22
C ILE A 110 1.64 6.34 -4.71
N PRO A 111 2.20 7.17 -5.63
CA PRO A 111 2.14 6.88 -7.06
C PRO A 111 2.89 5.60 -7.40
N ASN A 112 2.33 4.80 -8.31
CA ASN A 112 2.95 3.57 -8.81
C ASN A 112 4.10 3.89 -9.77
N SER A 113 5.16 4.46 -9.24
CA SER A 113 6.26 5.05 -9.99
C SER A 113 7.62 4.64 -9.41
N ALA A 114 8.63 4.59 -10.28
CA ALA A 114 10.01 4.37 -9.87
C ALA A 114 10.57 5.50 -8.98
N ASP A 115 9.95 6.67 -8.99
CA ASP A 115 10.36 7.83 -8.20
C ASP A 115 9.80 7.82 -6.76
N ALA A 116 8.89 6.89 -6.46
CA ALA A 116 8.36 6.72 -5.12
C ALA A 116 9.38 6.01 -4.21
N LYS A 117 10.21 6.81 -3.55
CA LYS A 117 11.32 6.38 -2.68
C LYS A 117 10.98 6.54 -1.21
N LYS A 118 11.62 5.73 -0.35
CA LYS A 118 11.43 5.79 1.12
C LYS A 118 11.76 7.14 1.73
N ASN A 119 12.78 7.84 1.22
CA ASN A 119 13.15 9.18 1.66
C ASN A 119 12.16 10.28 1.25
N ARG A 120 11.15 9.91 0.46
CA ARG A 120 10.04 10.79 0.05
C ARG A 120 8.69 10.32 0.59
N LEU A 121 8.67 9.33 1.49
CA LEU A 121 7.42 8.75 1.98
C LEU A 121 6.50 9.81 2.60
N ASP A 122 7.07 10.77 3.32
CA ASP A 122 6.30 11.83 3.97
C ASP A 122 5.66 12.81 2.98
N ASP A 123 6.21 12.93 1.75
CA ASP A 123 5.59 13.72 0.67
C ASP A 123 4.22 13.16 0.26
N TYR A 124 4.00 11.87 0.48
CA TYR A 124 2.77 11.16 0.10
C TYR A 124 1.73 11.08 1.21
N ILE A 125 1.99 11.66 2.38
CA ILE A 125 1.02 11.73 3.46
C ILE A 125 -0.14 12.65 3.04
N VAL A 126 -1.36 12.17 3.23
CA VAL A 126 -2.59 12.90 2.94
C VAL A 126 -3.52 12.88 4.14
N THR A 127 -4.51 13.77 4.17
CA THR A 127 -5.62 13.63 5.12
C THR A 127 -6.52 12.47 4.69
N ILE A 128 -7.17 11.82 5.64
CA ILE A 128 -8.16 10.78 5.34
C ILE A 128 -9.31 11.39 4.51
N GLN A 129 -9.72 12.61 4.80
CA GLN A 129 -10.73 13.31 4.00
C GLN A 129 -10.33 13.44 2.53
N ALA A 130 -9.08 13.83 2.25
CA ALA A 130 -8.60 13.92 0.87
C ALA A 130 -8.58 12.55 0.18
N LEU A 131 -8.19 11.50 0.93
CA LEU A 131 -8.23 10.12 0.42
C LEU A 131 -9.66 9.69 0.10
N GLU A 132 -10.62 9.92 1.00
CA GLU A 132 -12.04 9.61 0.78
C GLU A 132 -12.59 10.33 -0.46
N LEU A 133 -12.26 11.60 -0.66
CA LEU A 133 -12.70 12.39 -1.82
C LEU A 133 -12.17 11.83 -3.14
N VAL A 134 -10.95 11.34 -3.17
CA VAL A 134 -10.30 10.81 -4.37
C VAL A 134 -10.73 9.38 -4.67
N THR A 135 -10.87 8.55 -3.64
CA THR A 135 -11.17 7.12 -3.78
C THR A 135 -12.66 6.82 -3.84
N GLY A 136 -13.50 7.69 -3.27
CA GLY A 136 -14.92 7.41 -3.03
C GLY A 136 -15.18 6.46 -1.87
N GLU A 137 -14.15 6.03 -1.16
CA GLU A 137 -14.26 5.15 0.00
C GLU A 137 -14.63 5.93 1.26
N SER A 138 -15.17 5.24 2.25
CA SER A 138 -15.46 5.79 3.58
C SER A 138 -14.60 5.09 4.61
N ILE A 139 -13.72 5.82 5.26
CA ILE A 139 -12.81 5.28 6.27
C ILE A 139 -13.45 5.40 7.65
N PRO A 140 -13.60 4.30 8.41
CA PRO A 140 -14.31 4.25 9.69
C PRO A 140 -13.45 4.80 10.83
N VAL A 141 -13.22 6.12 10.84
CA VAL A 141 -12.49 6.84 11.89
C VAL A 141 -13.33 7.97 12.45
N ASN A 142 -12.95 8.46 13.61
CA ASN A 142 -13.54 9.66 14.17
C ASN A 142 -13.34 10.86 13.24
N GLU A 143 -14.35 11.72 13.13
CA GLU A 143 -14.36 12.83 12.18
C GLU A 143 -13.14 13.76 12.32
N TYR A 144 -12.69 14.01 13.54
CA TYR A 144 -11.50 14.86 13.78
C TYR A 144 -10.23 14.28 13.14
N LEU A 145 -10.05 12.96 13.13
CA LEU A 145 -8.89 12.30 12.50
C LEU A 145 -8.88 12.42 10.98
N LYS A 146 -10.04 12.62 10.37
CA LYS A 146 -10.12 12.78 8.91
C LYS A 146 -9.46 14.06 8.41
N HIS A 147 -9.39 15.07 9.24
CA HIS A 147 -8.83 16.39 8.93
C HIS A 147 -7.36 16.54 9.35
N GLU A 148 -6.85 15.62 10.16
CA GLU A 148 -5.46 15.64 10.58
C GLU A 148 -4.54 15.18 9.46
N LYS A 149 -3.45 15.92 9.26
CA LYS A 149 -2.35 15.53 8.38
C LYS A 149 -1.07 15.50 9.18
N PRO A 150 -0.58 14.34 9.59
CA PRO A 150 0.74 14.22 10.20
C PRO A 150 1.83 14.79 9.27
N GLU A 151 2.80 15.47 9.83
CA GLU A 151 3.93 16.02 9.07
C GLU A 151 4.90 14.92 8.66
N TYR A 152 5.02 13.89 9.49
CA TYR A 152 5.94 12.76 9.29
C TYR A 152 5.24 11.43 9.51
N SER A 153 5.71 10.43 8.82
CA SER A 153 5.37 9.03 9.07
C SER A 153 5.84 8.61 10.46
N TRP A 154 5.15 7.65 11.07
CA TRP A 154 5.52 7.19 12.40
C TRP A 154 6.87 6.48 12.39
N MET A 155 7.65 6.67 13.43
CA MET A 155 8.94 6.00 13.56
C MET A 155 8.73 4.51 13.87
N ILE A 156 9.49 3.65 13.20
CA ILE A 156 9.52 2.22 13.51
C ILE A 156 10.22 2.06 14.87
N PRO A 157 9.55 1.47 15.89
CA PRO A 157 10.16 1.25 17.19
C PRO A 157 11.40 0.36 17.10
N ARG A 158 12.40 0.64 17.94
CA ARG A 158 13.58 -0.23 18.05
C ARG A 158 13.16 -1.62 18.53
N GLY A 159 13.70 -2.66 17.91
CA GLY A 159 13.37 -4.06 18.21
C GLY A 159 12.16 -4.59 17.46
N CYS A 160 11.48 -3.74 16.69
CA CYS A 160 10.51 -4.20 15.71
C CYS A 160 11.25 -4.67 14.45
N ASN A 161 10.86 -5.82 13.87
CA ASN A 161 11.50 -6.46 12.71
C ASN A 161 12.93 -6.99 12.95
N GLU A 162 13.33 -7.27 14.20
CA GLU A 162 14.59 -7.92 14.53
C GLU A 162 14.48 -9.47 14.58
N ASN A 163 13.55 -10.08 13.82
CA ASN A 163 13.41 -11.54 13.70
C ASN A 163 14.02 -12.10 12.42
#